data_686b9d27b3407efaa8b7f337c09ec1f2
#
_entry.id   686b9d27b3407efaa8b7f337c09ec1f2
#
_cell.length_a   1.000
_cell.length_b   1.000
_cell.length_c   1.000
_cell.angle_alpha   90.00
_cell.angle_beta   90.00
_cell.angle_gamma   90.00
#
_symmetry.space_group_name_H-M   'P 1'
#
loop_
_entity.id
_entity.type
_entity.pdbx_description
1 polymer ?
#
loop_
_entity_poly.entity_id
_entity_poly.type
_entity_poly.pdbx_seq_one_letter_code
_entity_poly.pdbx_strand_id
1 'polypeptide(L)'
;MSGSGHHGPDRSLWMDHIQSPPPIGTGSPWTAESFRDYFFAVSQRASGEVSDYNVHLPSDGDLYDTHEIYAGPDGMIYFTQKLQDRVGRITLDGRLELFSLPEGSNPHGLRFSSTGGWYVTLENFDEIVELSKEDGSIIAAYSVAFDCPQIQGIVGPHGFAIDQRDRLWYTGRTSDVLGWVDPATGEHKRFELPTRPEIAPNFDFFLVKPQASAPINIDFDREGNAWFVNLQTNQIGRIDLQDQMTLFEIEGFDTNNTRPINVFQGPDGFIWVTIEGDNSPSAENTQQSLGGIARFDPSTETFEAYPQKLAKGAGGALGVKDNSVWFQYQEEALVRLTVDDSGRTDQQTFPLPDIGKRVMHRIAQGPDGNMWFTSLAADVVSRLVTDQQGLPVYGFDQTQTGDQYLSALPMEWTHLLQPESGYDSPDPLFLSPSAGDEVIATSRFRDRLTGQTVWTIDGDERNSWQSSCRYEWLGEDFRVYDDLSDASGLIPVYRAFDEDHYSLLWYTDPCSVDASIHADASVAWYAYAIPENATFG
;
A
#
# COMPACT_ATOMS: atom_id res chain seq x y z
N MET A 1 15.11 -4.43 46.51
CA MET A 1 13.76 -4.98 46.31
C MET A 1 12.79 -3.81 46.34
N SER A 2 12.44 -3.26 45.25
CA SER A 2 11.26 -2.42 45.02
C SER A 2 11.18 -2.22 43.50
N GLY A 3 10.31 -2.99 42.86
CA GLY A 3 9.99 -2.84 41.46
C GLY A 3 9.14 -1.59 41.28
N SER A 4 9.61 -0.66 40.47
CA SER A 4 8.83 0.44 39.95
C SER A 4 8.19 0.01 38.64
N GLY A 5 6.91 -0.39 38.71
CA GLY A 5 6.09 -0.56 37.52
C GLY A 5 5.81 0.80 36.92
N HIS A 6 6.25 1.03 35.70
CA HIS A 6 5.74 2.11 34.88
C HIS A 6 4.34 1.73 34.40
N HIS A 7 3.33 2.27 35.09
CA HIS A 7 2.01 2.37 34.52
C HIS A 7 2.04 3.49 33.48
N GLY A 8 1.84 3.16 32.24
CA GLY A 8 1.51 4.13 31.21
C GLY A 8 0.24 4.92 31.62
N PRO A 9 0.05 6.13 31.15
CA PRO A 9 -1.07 6.97 31.57
C PRO A 9 -2.40 6.27 31.28
N ASP A 10 -3.25 6.21 32.29
CA ASP A 10 -4.61 5.67 32.18
C ASP A 10 -5.42 6.51 31.19
N ARG A 11 -5.67 5.93 30.02
CA ARG A 11 -6.34 6.58 28.89
C ARG A 11 -7.86 6.76 29.09
N SER A 12 -8.41 6.25 30.18
CA SER A 12 -9.86 6.37 30.52
C SER A 12 -10.27 7.75 31.07
N LEU A 13 -9.31 8.59 31.45
CA LEU A 13 -9.57 9.90 32.09
C LEU A 13 -9.82 11.06 31.08
N TRP A 14 -9.73 10.80 29.78
CA TRP A 14 -9.74 11.87 28.76
C TRP A 14 -11.14 12.23 28.23
N MET A 15 -12.17 11.49 28.59
CA MET A 15 -13.51 11.67 28.01
C MET A 15 -14.35 12.79 28.68
N ASP A 16 -13.95 13.29 29.83
CA ASP A 16 -14.82 14.18 30.64
C ASP A 16 -14.59 15.70 30.43
N HIS A 17 -13.67 16.12 29.56
CA HIS A 17 -13.33 17.54 29.35
C HIS A 17 -13.28 18.00 27.91
N ILE A 18 -14.09 17.45 27.03
CA ILE A 18 -14.17 17.92 25.63
C ILE A 18 -14.95 19.24 25.61
N GLN A 19 -14.23 20.34 25.58
CA GLN A 19 -14.80 21.63 25.17
C GLN A 19 -14.96 21.64 23.66
N SER A 20 -16.07 22.19 23.18
CA SER A 20 -16.27 22.40 21.74
C SER A 20 -15.06 23.09 21.11
N PRO A 21 -14.59 22.65 19.94
CA PRO A 21 -13.44 23.27 19.28
C PRO A 21 -13.71 24.76 19.05
N PRO A 22 -12.68 25.60 19.15
CA PRO A 22 -12.83 27.00 18.75
C PRO A 22 -13.18 27.05 17.25
N PRO A 23 -13.99 28.01 16.82
CA PRO A 23 -14.38 28.14 15.43
C PRO A 23 -13.15 28.32 14.54
N ILE A 24 -13.12 27.61 13.41
CA ILE A 24 -12.09 27.71 12.39
C ILE A 24 -11.94 29.18 12.00
N GLY A 25 -10.74 29.76 12.13
CA GLY A 25 -10.44 31.13 11.74
C GLY A 25 -10.12 32.11 12.87
N THR A 26 -10.04 31.72 14.12
CA THR A 26 -9.81 32.65 15.25
C THR A 26 -8.35 32.92 15.61
N GLY A 27 -7.38 32.44 14.87
CA GLY A 27 -5.95 32.79 15.09
C GLY A 27 -5.36 32.43 16.47
N SER A 28 -6.01 31.61 17.25
CA SER A 28 -5.47 31.15 18.53
C SER A 28 -4.39 30.11 18.29
N PRO A 29 -3.19 30.26 18.85
CA PRO A 29 -2.15 29.24 18.71
C PRO A 29 -2.55 27.96 19.41
N TRP A 30 -2.65 26.89 18.67
CA TRP A 30 -2.79 25.55 19.22
C TRP A 30 -1.43 25.06 19.70
N THR A 31 -1.36 24.50 20.89
CA THR A 31 -0.20 23.70 21.25
C THR A 31 -0.28 22.36 20.52
N ALA A 32 0.86 21.73 20.27
CA ALA A 32 0.89 20.39 19.66
C ALA A 32 0.04 19.38 20.45
N GLU A 33 0.03 19.53 21.78
CA GLU A 33 -0.74 18.68 22.69
C GLU A 33 -2.24 18.94 22.59
N SER A 34 -2.68 20.20 22.59
CA SER A 34 -4.11 20.55 22.47
C SER A 34 -4.68 20.18 21.10
N PHE A 35 -3.87 20.27 20.03
CA PHE A 35 -4.29 19.81 18.70
C PHE A 35 -4.41 18.29 18.62
N ARG A 36 -3.46 17.57 19.19
CA ARG A 36 -3.52 16.11 19.33
C ARG A 36 -4.77 15.67 20.07
N ASP A 37 -5.06 16.29 21.20
CA ASP A 37 -6.23 15.97 22.03
C ASP A 37 -7.53 16.24 21.26
N TYR A 38 -7.61 17.34 20.53
CA TYR A 38 -8.74 17.63 19.66
C TYR A 38 -8.87 16.62 18.53
N PHE A 39 -7.78 16.31 17.83
CA PHE A 39 -7.77 15.34 16.75
C PHE A 39 -8.31 13.97 17.19
N PHE A 40 -7.80 13.44 18.30
CA PHE A 40 -8.29 12.17 18.82
C PHE A 40 -9.71 12.24 19.41
N ALA A 41 -10.16 13.42 19.81
CA ALA A 41 -11.53 13.62 20.31
C ALA A 41 -12.58 13.62 19.19
N VAL A 42 -12.23 14.11 17.99
CA VAL A 42 -13.16 14.17 16.84
C VAL A 42 -13.07 12.93 15.94
N SER A 43 -11.97 12.17 16.02
CA SER A 43 -11.82 10.91 15.29
C SER A 43 -12.50 9.77 16.02
N GLN A 44 -13.30 8.99 15.30
CA GLN A 44 -13.76 7.71 15.82
C GLN A 44 -12.57 6.76 15.92
N ARG A 45 -12.33 6.19 17.10
CA ARG A 45 -11.35 5.11 17.25
C ARG A 45 -11.88 3.88 16.55
N ALA A 46 -11.11 3.39 15.60
CA ALA A 46 -11.33 2.11 14.96
C ALA A 46 -10.33 1.09 15.51
N SER A 47 -10.75 -0.15 15.58
CA SER A 47 -9.87 -1.27 15.91
C SER A 47 -9.29 -1.82 14.61
N GLY A 48 -8.00 -2.11 14.62
CA GLY A 48 -7.32 -2.78 13.52
C GLY A 48 -6.19 -3.62 14.09
N GLU A 49 -5.89 -4.73 13.45
CA GLU A 49 -4.74 -5.58 13.77
C GLU A 49 -3.54 -5.13 12.94
N VAL A 50 -2.40 -4.90 13.58
CA VAL A 50 -1.15 -4.52 12.92
C VAL A 50 -0.16 -5.66 12.98
N SER A 51 0.32 -6.09 11.82
CA SER A 51 1.43 -7.02 11.69
C SER A 51 2.65 -6.26 11.16
N ASP A 52 3.78 -6.38 11.85
CA ASP A 52 5.06 -5.76 11.49
C ASP A 52 6.02 -6.83 10.97
N TYR A 53 6.49 -6.67 9.75
CA TYR A 53 7.45 -7.55 9.09
C TYR A 53 8.81 -6.88 9.04
N ASN A 54 9.78 -7.41 9.77
CA ASN A 54 11.15 -6.90 9.76
C ASN A 54 11.84 -7.28 8.44
N VAL A 55 12.29 -6.28 7.70
CA VAL A 55 12.99 -6.44 6.42
C VAL A 55 14.48 -6.03 6.50
N HIS A 56 14.95 -5.71 7.70
CA HIS A 56 16.35 -5.41 7.99
C HIS A 56 17.19 -6.68 8.10
N LEU A 57 18.36 -6.70 7.45
CA LEU A 57 19.32 -7.79 7.56
C LEU A 57 20.44 -7.45 8.55
N PRO A 58 21.02 -8.43 9.25
CA PRO A 58 22.18 -8.19 10.12
C PRO A 58 23.39 -7.56 9.39
N SER A 59 23.48 -7.74 8.07
CA SER A 59 24.54 -7.14 7.23
C SER A 59 24.36 -5.64 7.00
N ASP A 60 23.16 -5.10 7.24
CA ASP A 60 22.83 -3.70 6.94
C ASP A 60 23.43 -2.72 7.97
N GLY A 61 23.80 -3.24 9.14
CA GLY A 61 24.39 -2.41 10.20
C GLY A 61 23.41 -1.35 10.71
N ASP A 62 23.78 -0.08 10.59
CA ASP A 62 22.95 1.06 11.00
C ASP A 62 22.23 1.72 9.81
N LEU A 63 22.16 1.08 8.64
CA LEU A 63 21.44 1.59 7.47
C LEU A 63 19.97 1.17 7.55
N TYR A 64 19.07 2.14 7.61
CA TYR A 64 17.61 1.95 7.66
C TYR A 64 16.99 2.89 6.64
N ASP A 65 16.30 2.37 5.65
CA ASP A 65 15.52 3.18 4.69
C ASP A 65 14.57 2.33 3.83
N THR A 66 13.59 1.66 4.45
CA THR A 66 12.50 1.02 3.71
C THR A 66 11.54 2.09 3.23
N HIS A 67 11.51 2.32 1.91
CA HIS A 67 11.05 3.58 1.32
C HIS A 67 9.68 3.45 0.63
N GLU A 68 9.66 3.20 -0.67
CA GLU A 68 8.42 3.07 -1.44
C GLU A 68 7.75 1.71 -1.19
N ILE A 69 6.43 1.65 -1.41
CA ILE A 69 5.63 0.43 -1.33
C ILE A 69 4.56 0.45 -2.41
N TYR A 70 4.30 -0.70 -3.02
CA TYR A 70 3.28 -0.86 -4.05
C TYR A 70 2.76 -2.30 -4.09
N ALA A 71 1.46 -2.46 -4.38
CA ALA A 71 0.89 -3.78 -4.62
C ALA A 71 1.21 -4.25 -6.04
N GLY A 72 1.83 -5.40 -6.18
CA GLY A 72 2.13 -5.99 -7.46
C GLY A 72 0.90 -6.66 -8.10
N PRO A 73 0.91 -6.82 -9.44
CA PRO A 73 -0.19 -7.49 -10.15
C PRO A 73 -0.29 -9.00 -9.84
N ASP A 74 0.73 -9.56 -9.22
CA ASP A 74 0.80 -10.94 -8.73
C ASP A 74 0.27 -11.10 -7.30
N GLY A 75 -0.31 -10.04 -6.74
CA GLY A 75 -0.86 -10.04 -5.41
C GLY A 75 0.15 -9.99 -4.27
N MET A 76 1.42 -9.73 -4.55
CA MET A 76 2.45 -9.47 -3.54
C MET A 76 2.63 -7.97 -3.29
N ILE A 77 3.24 -7.63 -2.18
CA ILE A 77 3.62 -6.26 -1.82
C ILE A 77 5.10 -6.08 -2.13
N TYR A 78 5.41 -5.06 -2.90
CA TYR A 78 6.77 -4.70 -3.31
C TYR A 78 7.22 -3.42 -2.63
N PHE A 79 8.50 -3.32 -2.31
CA PHE A 79 9.08 -2.15 -1.65
C PHE A 79 10.54 -1.93 -2.06
N THR A 80 11.02 -0.71 -1.84
CA THR A 80 12.44 -0.35 -2.03
C THR A 80 13.13 -0.14 -0.69
N GLN A 81 14.41 -0.49 -0.61
CA GLN A 81 15.32 -0.16 0.48
C GLN A 81 16.47 0.66 -0.08
N LYS A 82 16.32 1.97 0.06
CA LYS A 82 17.09 2.96 -0.67
C LYS A 82 18.56 2.97 -0.30
N LEU A 83 18.88 3.03 1.00
CA LEU A 83 20.26 3.05 1.48
C LEU A 83 20.95 1.69 1.42
N GLN A 84 20.20 0.62 1.27
CA GLN A 84 20.70 -0.76 1.16
C GLN A 84 20.84 -1.21 -0.29
N ASP A 85 20.58 -0.35 -1.27
CA ASP A 85 20.65 -0.64 -2.71
C ASP A 85 19.91 -1.95 -3.07
N ARG A 86 18.66 -2.09 -2.61
CA ARG A 86 17.88 -3.28 -2.92
C ARG A 86 16.39 -3.02 -2.99
N VAL A 87 15.71 -3.98 -3.55
CA VAL A 87 14.25 -4.05 -3.59
C VAL A 87 13.80 -5.33 -2.90
N GLY A 88 12.58 -5.35 -2.43
CA GLY A 88 12.00 -6.53 -1.81
C GLY A 88 10.57 -6.75 -2.23
N ARG A 89 10.09 -7.96 -2.01
CA ARG A 89 8.69 -8.29 -2.07
C ARG A 89 8.30 -9.19 -0.90
N ILE A 90 7.06 -9.06 -0.49
CA ILE A 90 6.51 -9.83 0.63
C ILE A 90 5.13 -10.34 0.26
N THR A 91 4.87 -11.60 0.56
CA THR A 91 3.54 -12.19 0.41
C THR A 91 2.62 -11.72 1.53
N LEU A 92 1.31 -11.89 1.36
CA LEU A 92 0.32 -11.49 2.38
C LEU A 92 0.46 -12.27 3.69
N ASP A 93 1.07 -13.45 3.65
CA ASP A 93 1.43 -14.27 4.82
C ASP A 93 2.82 -13.96 5.41
N GLY A 94 3.54 -12.97 4.85
CA GLY A 94 4.80 -12.45 5.40
C GLY A 94 6.06 -13.12 4.91
N ARG A 95 6.02 -13.93 3.84
CA ARG A 95 7.25 -14.47 3.23
C ARG A 95 7.98 -13.38 2.46
N LEU A 96 9.24 -13.15 2.82
CA LEU A 96 10.08 -12.07 2.33
C LEU A 96 11.09 -12.58 1.30
N GLU A 97 11.25 -11.83 0.21
CA GLU A 97 12.36 -11.97 -0.74
C GLU A 97 13.02 -10.61 -0.96
N LEU A 98 14.34 -10.59 -0.96
CA LEU A 98 15.15 -9.38 -1.14
C LEU A 98 16.12 -9.57 -2.29
N PHE A 99 16.25 -8.55 -3.15
CA PHE A 99 17.06 -8.56 -4.36
C PHE A 99 18.02 -7.36 -4.35
N SER A 100 19.32 -7.64 -4.42
CA SER A 100 20.34 -6.59 -4.47
C SER A 100 20.42 -5.94 -5.85
N LEU A 101 20.50 -4.63 -5.88
CA LEU A 101 20.77 -3.81 -7.04
C LEU A 101 22.23 -3.33 -7.02
N PRO A 102 22.74 -2.69 -8.08
CA PRO A 102 24.11 -2.18 -8.10
C PRO A 102 24.39 -1.23 -6.92
N GLU A 103 25.56 -1.38 -6.31
CA GLU A 103 26.01 -0.57 -5.17
C GLU A 103 25.97 0.93 -5.50
N GLY A 104 25.39 1.72 -4.63
CA GLY A 104 25.21 3.16 -4.79
C GLY A 104 24.08 3.58 -5.72
N SER A 105 23.24 2.66 -6.18
CA SER A 105 22.14 2.94 -7.11
C SER A 105 21.00 3.73 -6.49
N ASN A 106 20.76 3.56 -5.19
CA ASN A 106 19.74 4.30 -4.45
C ASN A 106 18.32 4.13 -5.05
N PRO A 107 17.76 2.90 -5.07
CA PRO A 107 16.46 2.61 -5.67
C PRO A 107 15.34 3.35 -4.94
N HIS A 108 14.47 4.04 -5.70
CA HIS A 108 13.43 4.87 -5.11
C HIS A 108 12.03 4.46 -5.56
N GLY A 109 11.51 5.05 -6.64
CA GLY A 109 10.18 4.76 -7.15
C GLY A 109 10.06 3.36 -7.73
N LEU A 110 8.94 2.69 -7.50
CA LEU A 110 8.66 1.40 -8.13
C LEU A 110 7.22 1.34 -8.64
N ARG A 111 7.00 0.76 -9.83
CA ARG A 111 5.67 0.58 -10.44
C ARG A 111 5.67 -0.64 -11.36
N PHE A 112 4.46 -1.04 -11.77
CA PHE A 112 4.24 -2.10 -12.74
C PHE A 112 3.57 -1.54 -14.00
N SER A 113 4.00 -2.03 -15.17
CA SER A 113 3.33 -1.76 -16.45
C SER A 113 2.02 -2.54 -16.56
N SER A 114 1.20 -2.21 -17.56
CA SER A 114 -0.05 -2.93 -17.86
C SER A 114 0.17 -4.41 -18.17
N THR A 115 1.37 -4.78 -18.64
CA THR A 115 1.79 -6.16 -18.90
C THR A 115 2.49 -6.82 -17.71
N GLY A 116 2.55 -6.12 -16.57
CA GLY A 116 3.15 -6.61 -15.34
C GLY A 116 4.69 -6.49 -15.29
N GLY A 117 5.33 -5.73 -16.17
CA GLY A 117 6.77 -5.41 -16.07
C GLY A 117 7.05 -4.65 -14.77
N TRP A 118 8.08 -5.03 -14.04
CA TRP A 118 8.46 -4.43 -12.76
C TRP A 118 9.55 -3.40 -12.96
N TYR A 119 9.24 -2.11 -12.77
CA TYR A 119 10.17 -1.00 -12.99
C TYR A 119 10.54 -0.30 -11.69
N VAL A 120 11.81 0.13 -11.61
CA VAL A 120 12.38 0.83 -10.43
C VAL A 120 13.27 1.99 -10.91
N THR A 121 13.16 3.15 -10.26
CA THR A 121 14.10 4.26 -10.50
C THR A 121 15.37 4.08 -9.68
N LEU A 122 16.53 4.30 -10.31
CA LEU A 122 17.84 4.35 -9.66
C LEU A 122 18.29 5.81 -9.57
N GLU A 123 18.04 6.44 -8.42
CA GLU A 123 18.14 7.90 -8.24
C GLU A 123 19.56 8.41 -8.53
N ASN A 124 20.59 7.66 -8.11
CA ASN A 124 21.99 8.08 -8.29
C ASN A 124 22.56 7.73 -9.66
N PHE A 125 21.88 6.91 -10.45
CA PHE A 125 22.37 6.46 -11.76
C PHE A 125 21.67 7.14 -12.92
N ASP A 126 20.69 7.99 -12.65
CA ASP A 126 19.82 8.60 -13.67
C ASP A 126 19.21 7.55 -14.62
N GLU A 127 18.73 6.46 -14.05
CA GLU A 127 18.17 5.34 -14.80
C GLU A 127 16.82 4.90 -14.22
N ILE A 128 15.98 4.36 -15.09
CA ILE A 128 14.84 3.51 -14.74
C ILE A 128 15.18 2.12 -15.23
N VAL A 129 15.07 1.11 -14.37
CA VAL A 129 15.38 -0.28 -14.74
C VAL A 129 14.13 -1.14 -14.68
N GLU A 130 14.08 -2.12 -15.59
CA GLU A 130 13.12 -3.21 -15.53
C GLU A 130 13.77 -4.41 -14.86
N LEU A 131 13.07 -5.01 -13.90
CA LEU A 131 13.55 -6.14 -13.13
C LEU A 131 12.81 -7.43 -13.48
N SER A 132 13.54 -8.52 -13.50
CA SER A 132 12.99 -9.87 -13.58
C SER A 132 12.19 -10.17 -12.32
N LYS A 133 10.94 -10.61 -12.44
CA LYS A 133 10.14 -11.08 -11.32
C LYS A 133 10.63 -12.44 -10.76
N GLU A 134 11.42 -13.17 -11.52
CA GLU A 134 11.95 -14.46 -11.10
C GLU A 134 13.06 -14.30 -10.05
N ASP A 135 14.03 -13.41 -10.31
CA ASP A 135 15.26 -13.31 -9.51
C ASP A 135 15.71 -11.88 -9.19
N GLY A 136 14.91 -10.85 -9.55
CA GLY A 136 15.22 -9.45 -9.31
C GLY A 136 16.37 -8.89 -10.16
N SER A 137 16.89 -9.64 -11.13
CA SER A 137 17.95 -9.17 -12.01
C SER A 137 17.46 -8.06 -12.95
N ILE A 138 18.36 -7.12 -13.31
CA ILE A 138 18.04 -6.07 -14.29
C ILE A 138 18.00 -6.70 -15.68
N ILE A 139 16.86 -6.60 -16.35
CA ILE A 139 16.64 -7.10 -17.71
C ILE A 139 16.66 -5.98 -18.76
N ALA A 140 16.38 -4.74 -18.36
CA ALA A 140 16.52 -3.56 -19.22
C ALA A 140 16.84 -2.33 -18.38
N ALA A 141 17.48 -1.33 -18.98
CA ALA A 141 17.78 -0.04 -18.36
C ALA A 141 17.50 1.10 -19.34
N TYR A 142 16.84 2.14 -18.85
CA TYR A 142 16.41 3.31 -19.59
C TYR A 142 17.03 4.55 -18.96
N SER A 143 18.02 5.14 -19.65
CA SER A 143 18.70 6.34 -19.16
C SER A 143 17.79 7.57 -19.25
N VAL A 144 17.71 8.30 -18.15
CA VAL A 144 17.06 9.61 -18.07
C VAL A 144 18.09 10.74 -17.90
N ALA A 145 19.38 10.42 -17.97
CA ALA A 145 20.49 11.37 -17.89
C ALA A 145 20.38 12.48 -18.95
N PHE A 146 20.96 13.64 -18.67
CA PHE A 146 21.20 14.63 -19.71
C PHE A 146 22.28 14.14 -20.68
N ASP A 147 22.27 14.65 -21.92
CA ASP A 147 23.31 14.36 -22.94
C ASP A 147 24.67 14.98 -22.53
N CYS A 148 25.13 14.67 -21.34
CA CYS A 148 26.39 15.11 -20.80
C CYS A 148 27.02 13.99 -19.97
N PRO A 149 27.79 13.08 -20.60
CA PRO A 149 28.34 11.87 -19.94
C PRO A 149 29.23 12.13 -18.73
N GLN A 150 29.67 13.38 -18.53
CA GLN A 150 30.53 13.78 -17.43
C GLN A 150 29.78 14.12 -16.14
N ILE A 151 28.44 14.12 -16.19
CA ILE A 151 27.60 14.53 -15.08
C ILE A 151 26.56 13.45 -14.82
N GLN A 152 26.95 12.40 -14.10
CA GLN A 152 26.01 11.38 -13.61
C GLN A 152 25.34 11.84 -12.33
N GLY A 153 24.13 11.38 -12.09
CA GLY A 153 23.38 11.67 -10.85
C GLY A 153 22.83 13.09 -10.79
N ILE A 154 22.59 13.76 -11.92
CA ILE A 154 22.04 15.13 -11.93
C ILE A 154 20.53 15.15 -12.00
N VAL A 155 19.90 14.21 -12.71
CA VAL A 155 18.43 14.18 -12.83
C VAL A 155 17.80 13.75 -11.52
N GLY A 156 18.30 12.66 -10.95
CA GLY A 156 17.79 12.06 -9.73
C GLY A 156 16.32 11.66 -9.88
N PRO A 157 16.01 10.61 -10.69
CA PRO A 157 14.63 10.17 -10.91
C PRO A 157 14.02 9.66 -9.60
N HIS A 158 13.13 10.46 -9.01
CA HIS A 158 12.60 10.29 -7.66
C HIS A 158 11.16 9.76 -7.67
N GLY A 159 10.16 10.60 -7.89
CA GLY A 159 8.77 10.19 -8.06
C GLY A 159 8.61 9.44 -9.39
N PHE A 160 7.79 8.38 -9.38
CA PHE A 160 7.67 7.48 -10.51
C PHE A 160 6.22 7.05 -10.72
N ALA A 161 5.74 7.13 -11.95
CA ALA A 161 4.43 6.65 -12.36
C ALA A 161 4.49 6.07 -13.78
N ILE A 162 3.53 5.23 -14.14
CA ILE A 162 3.39 4.66 -15.47
C ILE A 162 2.03 5.06 -16.02
N ASP A 163 2.01 5.64 -17.22
CA ASP A 163 0.76 6.07 -17.84
C ASP A 163 0.03 4.94 -18.58
N GLN A 164 -1.16 5.23 -19.10
CA GLN A 164 -2.00 4.29 -19.83
C GLN A 164 -1.38 3.76 -21.15
N ARG A 165 -0.23 4.30 -21.58
CA ARG A 165 0.55 3.86 -22.73
C ARG A 165 1.83 3.12 -22.34
N ASP A 166 1.94 2.76 -21.06
CA ASP A 166 3.13 2.15 -20.46
C ASP A 166 4.41 3.01 -20.56
N ARG A 167 4.27 4.35 -20.69
CA ARG A 167 5.43 5.24 -20.62
C ARG A 167 5.83 5.44 -19.15
N LEU A 168 7.13 5.41 -18.93
CA LEU A 168 7.76 5.50 -17.61
C LEU A 168 7.99 6.98 -17.25
N TRP A 169 7.11 7.54 -16.45
CA TRP A 169 7.18 8.95 -16.03
C TRP A 169 7.97 9.10 -14.73
N TYR A 170 8.79 10.13 -14.66
CA TYR A 170 9.65 10.43 -13.50
C TYR A 170 9.67 11.92 -13.17
N THR A 171 9.94 12.21 -11.90
CA THR A 171 10.33 13.55 -11.45
C THR A 171 11.84 13.59 -11.28
N GLY A 172 12.51 14.58 -11.89
CA GLY A 172 13.94 14.83 -11.72
C GLY A 172 14.18 15.80 -10.57
N ARG A 173 14.21 15.27 -9.36
CA ARG A 173 14.27 16.05 -8.12
C ARG A 173 15.42 17.03 -8.05
N THR A 174 16.60 16.66 -8.57
CA THR A 174 17.82 17.48 -8.48
C THR A 174 18.00 18.42 -9.66
N SER A 175 17.16 18.32 -10.69
CA SER A 175 17.33 19.02 -11.97
C SER A 175 16.14 19.89 -12.39
N ASP A 176 15.07 19.95 -11.60
CA ASP A 176 13.83 20.69 -11.93
C ASP A 176 13.19 20.28 -13.25
N VAL A 177 13.15 18.98 -13.53
CA VAL A 177 12.49 18.44 -14.70
C VAL A 177 11.47 17.37 -14.33
N LEU A 178 10.48 17.22 -15.18
CA LEU A 178 9.70 15.99 -15.28
C LEU A 178 10.00 15.38 -16.65
N GLY A 179 9.78 14.10 -16.79
CA GLY A 179 9.97 13.46 -18.08
C GLY A 179 9.31 12.10 -18.14
N TRP A 180 9.30 11.56 -19.35
CA TRP A 180 8.91 10.18 -19.58
C TRP A 180 9.84 9.52 -20.60
N VAL A 181 9.94 8.21 -20.48
CA VAL A 181 10.59 7.32 -21.47
C VAL A 181 9.57 6.29 -21.89
N ASP A 182 9.46 6.04 -23.19
CA ASP A 182 8.71 4.92 -23.74
C ASP A 182 9.63 3.69 -23.82
N PRO A 183 9.41 2.64 -23.02
CA PRO A 183 10.30 1.48 -23.00
C PRO A 183 10.27 0.67 -24.30
N ALA A 184 9.20 0.75 -25.09
CA ALA A 184 9.07 0.02 -26.34
C ALA A 184 9.84 0.66 -27.51
N THR A 185 9.93 1.99 -27.52
CA THR A 185 10.51 2.76 -28.63
C THR A 185 11.83 3.45 -28.27
N GLY A 186 12.09 3.68 -26.98
CA GLY A 186 13.18 4.51 -26.48
C GLY A 186 12.92 6.01 -26.65
N GLU A 187 11.73 6.42 -27.11
CA GLU A 187 11.37 7.82 -27.18
C GLU A 187 11.29 8.40 -25.76
N HIS A 188 11.78 9.63 -25.60
CA HIS A 188 11.71 10.33 -24.33
C HIS A 188 11.33 11.79 -24.51
N LYS A 189 10.71 12.36 -23.49
CA LYS A 189 10.38 13.78 -23.43
C LYS A 189 10.66 14.34 -22.05
N ARG A 190 11.06 15.60 -21.99
CA ARG A 190 11.26 16.35 -20.74
C ARG A 190 10.42 17.63 -20.73
N PHE A 191 10.05 18.02 -19.52
CA PHE A 191 9.33 19.24 -19.21
C PHE A 191 10.15 19.99 -18.15
N GLU A 192 10.62 21.16 -18.48
CA GLU A 192 11.37 22.00 -17.54
C GLU A 192 10.41 22.78 -16.65
N LEU A 193 10.68 22.77 -15.35
CA LEU A 193 9.93 23.59 -14.40
C LEU A 193 10.46 25.02 -14.38
N PRO A 194 9.57 26.03 -14.24
CA PRO A 194 9.98 27.41 -14.16
C PRO A 194 10.75 27.67 -12.87
N THR A 195 11.86 28.40 -12.97
CA THR A 195 12.62 28.89 -11.83
C THR A 195 11.81 29.95 -11.07
N ARG A 196 11.74 29.87 -9.75
CA ARG A 196 11.01 30.78 -8.86
C ARG A 196 12.00 31.55 -7.95
N PRO A 197 12.65 32.61 -8.48
CA PRO A 197 13.67 33.35 -7.74
C PRO A 197 13.15 34.11 -6.50
N GLU A 198 11.84 34.34 -6.43
CA GLU A 198 11.17 35.00 -5.30
C GLU A 198 10.96 34.10 -4.09
N ILE A 199 11.07 32.78 -4.26
CA ILE A 199 10.92 31.83 -3.16
C ILE A 199 12.31 31.52 -2.61
N ALA A 200 12.54 31.89 -1.35
CA ALA A 200 13.75 31.49 -0.66
C ALA A 200 13.78 29.96 -0.47
N PRO A 201 14.90 29.28 -0.73
CA PRO A 201 14.98 27.86 -0.49
C PRO A 201 14.81 27.59 1.01
N ASN A 202 13.74 26.92 1.39
CA ASN A 202 13.46 26.61 2.81
C ASN A 202 14.30 25.46 3.36
N PHE A 203 15.16 24.86 2.53
CA PHE A 203 15.86 23.63 2.92
C PHE A 203 17.28 23.53 2.36
N ASP A 204 18.23 23.30 3.27
CA ASP A 204 19.55 22.71 3.00
C ASP A 204 19.48 21.19 2.68
N PHE A 205 18.33 20.72 2.23
CA PHE A 205 18.13 19.31 2.01
C PHE A 205 18.57 18.95 0.59
N PHE A 206 19.76 18.35 0.47
CA PHE A 206 20.33 17.81 -0.76
C PHE A 206 20.57 18.82 -1.89
N LEU A 207 21.76 19.24 -2.12
CA LEU A 207 22.42 19.83 -3.32
C LEU A 207 21.51 20.29 -4.49
N VAL A 208 20.25 20.63 -4.21
CA VAL A 208 19.33 21.18 -5.18
C VAL A 208 19.74 22.62 -5.44
N LYS A 209 19.65 23.06 -6.69
CA LYS A 209 19.93 24.45 -7.04
C LYS A 209 19.14 25.38 -6.12
N PRO A 210 19.74 26.45 -5.59
CA PRO A 210 18.97 27.53 -4.99
C PRO A 210 17.83 27.92 -5.93
N GLN A 211 16.59 28.00 -5.42
CA GLN A 211 15.39 28.35 -6.20
C GLN A 211 14.84 27.22 -7.10
N ALA A 212 15.25 25.99 -6.85
CA ALA A 212 14.68 24.83 -7.52
C ALA A 212 13.27 24.53 -7.00
N SER A 213 12.39 24.00 -7.85
CA SER A 213 11.06 23.53 -7.46
C SER A 213 11.09 22.20 -6.72
N ALA A 214 12.09 21.36 -7.02
CA ALA A 214 12.29 20.01 -6.50
C ALA A 214 11.03 19.12 -6.63
N PRO A 215 10.66 18.70 -7.84
CA PRO A 215 9.54 17.81 -8.03
C PRO A 215 9.86 16.43 -7.45
N ILE A 216 8.99 15.89 -6.56
CA ILE A 216 9.30 14.67 -5.81
C ILE A 216 8.30 13.53 -5.98
N ASN A 217 7.08 13.81 -6.38
CA ASN A 217 6.06 12.81 -6.58
C ASN A 217 5.22 13.11 -7.81
N ILE A 218 4.71 12.07 -8.46
CA ILE A 218 3.88 12.14 -9.66
C ILE A 218 2.87 10.98 -9.66
N ASP A 219 1.64 11.26 -10.10
CA ASP A 219 0.61 10.27 -10.33
C ASP A 219 -0.34 10.74 -11.44
N PHE A 220 -1.25 9.88 -11.89
CA PHE A 220 -2.20 10.18 -12.96
C PHE A 220 -3.62 10.27 -12.45
N ASP A 221 -4.39 11.20 -13.03
CA ASP A 221 -5.85 11.17 -12.89
C ASP A 221 -6.47 10.17 -13.90
N ARG A 222 -7.78 9.93 -13.74
CA ARG A 222 -8.53 9.00 -14.62
C ARG A 222 -8.62 9.48 -16.07
N GLU A 223 -8.47 10.76 -16.29
CA GLU A 223 -8.42 11.40 -17.60
C GLU A 223 -7.05 11.24 -18.28
N GLY A 224 -6.02 10.83 -17.52
CA GLY A 224 -4.67 10.60 -17.99
C GLY A 224 -3.76 11.83 -17.91
N ASN A 225 -4.17 12.89 -17.20
CA ASN A 225 -3.25 14.00 -16.91
C ASN A 225 -2.28 13.59 -15.81
N ALA A 226 -1.01 14.00 -15.95
CA ALA A 226 0.01 13.79 -14.93
C ALA A 226 -0.06 14.91 -13.88
N TRP A 227 -0.20 14.54 -12.62
CA TRP A 227 -0.18 15.45 -11.48
C TRP A 227 1.10 15.24 -10.67
N PHE A 228 1.72 16.32 -10.24
CA PHE A 228 2.98 16.26 -9.49
C PHE A 228 3.03 17.33 -8.40
N VAL A 229 3.94 17.15 -7.43
CA VAL A 229 4.19 18.12 -6.36
C VAL A 229 5.59 18.70 -6.46
N ASN A 230 5.70 19.98 -6.20
CA ASN A 230 6.94 20.74 -6.09
C ASN A 230 7.25 21.03 -4.63
N LEU A 231 8.21 20.28 -4.07
CA LEU A 231 8.55 20.30 -2.64
C LEU A 231 8.91 21.69 -2.12
N GLN A 232 9.71 22.46 -2.87
CA GLN A 232 10.26 23.72 -2.39
C GLN A 232 9.40 24.94 -2.72
N THR A 233 8.52 24.82 -3.71
CA THR A 233 7.68 25.94 -4.14
C THR A 233 6.24 25.86 -3.67
N ASN A 234 5.91 24.84 -2.87
CA ASN A 234 4.57 24.61 -2.32
C ASN A 234 3.46 24.64 -3.39
N GLN A 235 3.69 23.92 -4.48
CA GLN A 235 2.78 23.87 -5.62
C GLN A 235 2.42 22.43 -5.97
N ILE A 236 1.24 22.26 -6.55
CA ILE A 236 0.96 21.12 -7.42
C ILE A 236 1.05 21.55 -8.87
N GLY A 237 1.36 20.63 -9.76
CA GLY A 237 1.35 20.85 -11.19
C GLY A 237 0.56 19.79 -11.92
N ARG A 238 0.03 20.16 -13.08
CA ARG A 238 -0.64 19.28 -14.03
C ARG A 238 0.03 19.37 -15.38
N ILE A 239 0.33 18.23 -16.00
CA ILE A 239 0.66 18.14 -17.43
C ILE A 239 -0.50 17.42 -18.09
N ASP A 240 -1.18 18.10 -19.01
CA ASP A 240 -2.34 17.55 -19.70
C ASP A 240 -1.96 16.66 -20.89
N LEU A 241 -2.96 16.05 -21.53
CA LEU A 241 -2.78 15.18 -22.69
C LEU A 241 -2.21 15.90 -23.94
N GLN A 242 -2.20 17.24 -23.93
CA GLN A 242 -1.61 18.10 -24.95
C GLN A 242 -0.22 18.60 -24.55
N ASP A 243 0.36 18.02 -23.47
CA ASP A 243 1.67 18.39 -22.93
C ASP A 243 1.76 19.84 -22.41
N GLN A 244 0.61 20.41 -22.00
CA GLN A 244 0.59 21.75 -21.40
C GLN A 244 0.73 21.63 -19.89
N MET A 245 1.71 22.33 -19.33
CA MET A 245 1.95 22.40 -17.89
C MET A 245 1.19 23.56 -17.27
N THR A 246 0.48 23.30 -16.18
CA THR A 246 -0.16 24.30 -15.32
C THR A 246 0.27 24.07 -13.89
N LEU A 247 0.60 25.15 -13.16
CA LEU A 247 0.99 25.11 -11.75
C LEU A 247 -0.06 25.81 -10.91
N PHE A 248 -0.35 25.25 -9.73
CA PHE A 248 -1.33 25.75 -8.77
C PHE A 248 -0.64 25.92 -7.42
N GLU A 249 -0.76 27.12 -6.83
CA GLU A 249 -0.28 27.41 -5.47
C GLU A 249 -1.18 26.70 -4.45
N ILE A 250 -0.62 25.96 -3.52
CA ILE A 250 -1.39 25.30 -2.47
C ILE A 250 -1.84 26.35 -1.46
N GLU A 251 -3.15 26.40 -1.23
CA GLU A 251 -3.78 27.32 -0.29
C GLU A 251 -4.10 26.65 1.06
N GLY A 252 -4.23 27.46 2.11
CA GLY A 252 -4.64 27.01 3.44
C GLY A 252 -3.52 26.55 4.36
N PHE A 253 -2.26 26.54 3.88
CA PHE A 253 -1.07 26.18 4.66
C PHE A 253 -0.02 27.31 4.60
N ASP A 254 0.91 27.31 5.57
CA ASP A 254 2.02 28.25 5.59
C ASP A 254 3.10 27.84 4.59
N THR A 255 3.18 28.54 3.47
CA THR A 255 4.10 28.24 2.37
C THR A 255 5.58 28.31 2.76
N ASN A 256 5.92 28.97 3.87
CA ASN A 256 7.31 29.05 4.33
C ASN A 256 7.74 27.86 5.19
N ASN A 257 6.77 27.15 5.77
CA ASN A 257 7.03 26.13 6.78
C ASN A 257 6.38 24.77 6.48
N THR A 258 5.70 24.65 5.33
CA THR A 258 5.06 23.39 4.91
C THR A 258 5.49 22.98 3.52
N ARG A 259 5.36 21.69 3.21
CA ARG A 259 5.82 21.11 1.96
C ARG A 259 4.87 20.04 1.43
N PRO A 260 4.49 20.12 0.16
CA PRO A 260 3.77 19.02 -0.46
C PRO A 260 4.73 17.84 -0.70
N ILE A 261 4.27 16.64 -0.34
CA ILE A 261 5.06 15.41 -0.42
C ILE A 261 4.48 14.43 -1.43
N ASN A 262 3.17 14.24 -1.43
CA ASN A 262 2.51 13.25 -2.27
C ASN A 262 1.28 13.84 -2.95
N VAL A 263 0.94 13.32 -4.13
CA VAL A 263 -0.23 13.71 -4.91
C VAL A 263 -0.85 12.48 -5.56
N PHE A 264 -2.17 12.41 -5.59
CA PHE A 264 -2.92 11.36 -6.27
C PHE A 264 -4.36 11.82 -6.50
N GLN A 265 -5.07 11.20 -7.44
CA GLN A 265 -6.51 11.40 -7.57
C GLN A 265 -7.26 10.49 -6.58
N GLY A 266 -8.10 11.10 -5.75
CA GLY A 266 -8.96 10.37 -4.84
C GLY A 266 -10.13 9.67 -5.56
N PRO A 267 -10.83 8.78 -4.85
CA PRO A 267 -12.01 8.10 -5.39
C PRO A 267 -13.15 9.07 -5.74
N ASP A 268 -13.19 10.23 -5.10
CA ASP A 268 -14.10 11.35 -5.33
C ASP A 268 -13.80 12.17 -6.59
N GLY A 269 -12.70 11.87 -7.29
CA GLY A 269 -12.26 12.59 -8.50
C GLY A 269 -11.43 13.84 -8.24
N PHE A 270 -11.29 14.28 -6.99
CA PHE A 270 -10.43 15.39 -6.61
C PHE A 270 -8.96 14.97 -6.53
N ILE A 271 -8.08 15.95 -6.59
CA ILE A 271 -6.64 15.71 -6.41
C ILE A 271 -6.30 15.94 -4.94
N TRP A 272 -5.78 14.92 -4.31
CA TRP A 272 -5.39 14.93 -2.91
C TRP A 272 -3.88 15.13 -2.79
N VAL A 273 -3.47 15.92 -1.80
CA VAL A 273 -2.07 16.27 -1.56
C VAL A 273 -1.77 16.12 -0.08
N THR A 274 -0.69 15.43 0.26
CA THR A 274 -0.16 15.46 1.61
C THR A 274 0.85 16.57 1.76
N ILE A 275 0.79 17.26 2.89
CA ILE A 275 1.60 18.44 3.17
C ILE A 275 2.29 18.25 4.51
N GLU A 276 3.59 18.13 4.47
CA GLU A 276 4.43 18.04 5.66
C GLU A 276 4.48 19.38 6.38
N GLY A 277 4.35 19.38 7.70
CA GLY A 277 4.46 20.56 8.53
C GLY A 277 5.88 20.88 8.97
N ASP A 278 6.07 22.06 9.54
CA ASP A 278 7.32 22.44 10.20
C ASP A 278 7.41 21.77 11.58
N ASN A 279 8.33 20.82 11.69
CA ASN A 279 8.64 20.12 12.94
C ASN A 279 9.86 20.71 13.66
N SER A 280 10.33 21.91 13.26
CA SER A 280 11.46 22.53 13.95
C SER A 280 11.09 22.90 15.40
N PRO A 281 12.03 22.88 16.35
CA PRO A 281 11.77 23.30 17.74
C PRO A 281 11.37 24.77 17.85
N SER A 282 11.63 25.56 16.82
CA SER A 282 11.29 27.00 16.73
C SER A 282 9.99 27.27 16.00
N ALA A 283 9.33 26.24 15.46
CA ALA A 283 8.06 26.40 14.77
C ALA A 283 7.00 26.94 15.73
N GLU A 284 6.39 28.06 15.37
CA GLU A 284 5.14 28.45 15.99
C GLU A 284 4.09 27.42 15.58
N ASN A 285 3.57 26.66 16.53
CA ASN A 285 2.51 25.68 16.32
C ASN A 285 1.19 26.40 15.94
N THR A 286 1.17 27.05 14.79
CA THR A 286 -0.05 27.56 14.19
C THR A 286 -0.72 26.42 13.41
N GLN A 287 -2.02 26.47 13.27
CA GLN A 287 -2.77 25.51 12.47
C GLN A 287 -2.19 25.39 11.04
N GLN A 288 -1.69 26.47 10.48
CA GLN A 288 -1.12 26.54 9.13
C GLN A 288 0.27 25.91 9.03
N SER A 289 1.05 25.91 10.10
CA SER A 289 2.39 25.30 10.11
C SER A 289 2.39 23.80 10.41
N LEU A 290 1.25 23.23 10.81
CA LEU A 290 1.17 21.82 11.17
C LEU A 290 1.25 20.86 9.96
N GLY A 291 1.03 21.37 8.74
CA GLY A 291 0.82 20.53 7.58
C GLY A 291 -0.54 19.86 7.60
N GLY A 292 -0.72 18.80 6.81
CA GLY A 292 -1.98 18.09 6.74
C GLY A 292 -2.22 17.47 5.37
N ILE A 293 -3.48 17.44 4.97
CA ILE A 293 -3.90 17.07 3.63
C ILE A 293 -4.71 18.19 2.99
N ALA A 294 -4.59 18.34 1.68
CA ALA A 294 -5.39 19.23 0.88
C ALA A 294 -6.15 18.45 -0.19
N ARG A 295 -7.32 18.92 -0.51
CA ARG A 295 -8.15 18.45 -1.63
C ARG A 295 -8.28 19.59 -2.64
N PHE A 296 -7.94 19.33 -3.88
CA PHE A 296 -8.01 20.29 -4.99
C PHE A 296 -9.08 19.84 -5.97
N ASP A 297 -9.98 20.76 -6.30
CA ASP A 297 -10.99 20.57 -7.35
C ASP A 297 -10.44 21.03 -8.69
N PRO A 298 -10.15 20.12 -9.64
CA PRO A 298 -9.63 20.49 -10.95
C PRO A 298 -10.60 21.32 -11.80
N SER A 299 -11.90 21.30 -11.49
CA SER A 299 -12.94 22.01 -12.25
C SER A 299 -13.08 23.47 -11.85
N THR A 300 -12.88 23.77 -10.57
CA THR A 300 -12.96 25.13 -10.01
C THR A 300 -11.59 25.74 -9.71
N GLU A 301 -10.54 24.92 -9.75
CA GLU A 301 -9.15 25.26 -9.40
C GLU A 301 -9.02 25.79 -7.96
N THR A 302 -9.78 25.22 -7.02
CA THR A 302 -9.81 25.62 -5.61
C THR A 302 -9.32 24.53 -4.68
N PHE A 303 -8.68 24.94 -3.57
CA PHE A 303 -8.24 24.04 -2.51
C PHE A 303 -9.17 24.04 -1.32
N GLU A 304 -9.32 22.88 -0.72
CA GLU A 304 -9.87 22.68 0.61
C GLU A 304 -8.79 22.04 1.50
N ALA A 305 -8.44 22.71 2.59
CA ALA A 305 -7.36 22.29 3.48
C ALA A 305 -7.90 21.59 4.72
N TYR A 306 -7.30 20.45 5.07
CA TYR A 306 -7.54 19.71 6.30
C TYR A 306 -6.22 19.65 7.11
N PRO A 307 -5.95 20.69 7.93
CA PRO A 307 -4.72 20.73 8.72
C PRO A 307 -4.63 19.55 9.69
N GLN A 308 -3.53 18.84 9.64
CA GLN A 308 -3.22 17.70 10.47
C GLN A 308 -1.73 17.73 10.78
N LYS A 309 -1.32 17.28 11.94
CA LYS A 309 0.11 17.18 12.21
C LYS A 309 0.68 15.94 11.55
N LEU A 310 1.34 16.09 10.41
CA LEU A 310 2.10 15.03 9.77
C LEU A 310 3.54 15.03 10.27
N ALA A 311 4.10 13.85 10.52
CA ALA A 311 5.49 13.71 10.91
C ALA A 311 6.43 14.13 9.78
N LYS A 312 7.63 14.58 10.12
CA LYS A 312 8.66 14.96 9.15
C LYS A 312 9.10 13.73 8.34
N GLY A 313 9.23 13.91 7.03
CA GLY A 313 9.57 12.84 6.09
C GLY A 313 8.42 11.88 5.79
N ALA A 314 7.28 12.16 6.36
CA ALA A 314 6.11 11.33 6.26
C ALA A 314 5.18 11.84 5.16
N GLY A 315 5.04 11.08 4.11
CA GLY A 315 4.33 11.53 2.93
C GLY A 315 3.17 10.65 2.48
N GLY A 316 2.80 9.66 3.30
CA GLY A 316 1.84 8.67 2.86
C GLY A 316 0.38 9.12 2.94
N ALA A 317 -0.22 9.42 1.81
CA ALA A 317 -1.67 9.42 1.67
C ALA A 317 -2.06 8.65 0.41
N LEU A 318 -3.17 7.96 0.46
CA LEU A 318 -3.65 7.11 -0.61
C LEU A 318 -5.17 7.16 -0.71
N GLY A 319 -5.70 7.28 -1.92
CA GLY A 319 -7.11 7.05 -2.19
C GLY A 319 -7.40 5.56 -2.26
N VAL A 320 -8.48 5.12 -1.64
CA VAL A 320 -8.91 3.73 -1.64
C VAL A 320 -10.32 3.53 -2.20
N LYS A 321 -10.69 2.29 -2.51
CA LYS A 321 -11.93 1.94 -3.23
C LYS A 321 -13.22 2.31 -2.51
N ASP A 322 -13.20 2.38 -1.18
CA ASP A 322 -14.38 2.68 -0.34
C ASP A 322 -14.64 4.19 -0.18
N ASN A 323 -14.20 4.99 -1.13
CA ASN A 323 -14.32 6.45 -1.13
C ASN A 323 -13.62 7.11 0.05
N SER A 324 -12.52 6.54 0.52
CA SER A 324 -11.72 7.07 1.61
C SER A 324 -10.29 7.39 1.20
N VAL A 325 -9.71 8.34 1.90
CA VAL A 325 -8.31 8.75 1.78
C VAL A 325 -7.59 8.35 3.06
N TRP A 326 -6.45 7.68 2.90
CA TRP A 326 -5.66 7.21 4.01
C TRP A 326 -4.37 8.02 4.13
N PHE A 327 -4.06 8.43 5.35
CA PHE A 327 -2.84 9.16 5.66
C PHE A 327 -2.34 8.80 7.06
N GLN A 328 -1.11 9.14 7.35
CA GLN A 328 -0.54 8.94 8.67
C GLN A 328 -0.79 10.13 9.58
N TYR A 329 -0.89 9.88 10.88
CA TYR A 329 -0.85 10.88 11.92
C TYR A 329 0.39 10.65 12.78
N GLN A 330 1.41 11.47 12.57
CA GLN A 330 2.73 11.30 13.21
C GLN A 330 3.25 9.85 13.05
N GLU A 331 3.79 9.29 14.13
CA GLU A 331 4.26 7.90 14.20
C GLU A 331 3.23 6.99 14.89
N GLU A 332 2.06 7.53 15.26
CA GLU A 332 1.15 6.93 16.22
C GLU A 332 -0.06 6.24 15.59
N ALA A 333 -0.48 6.68 14.41
CA ALA A 333 -1.71 6.17 13.82
C ALA A 333 -1.75 6.28 12.29
N LEU A 334 -2.53 5.39 11.66
CA LEU A 334 -3.12 5.63 10.35
C LEU A 334 -4.52 6.22 10.50
N VAL A 335 -4.87 7.09 9.59
CA VAL A 335 -6.17 7.77 9.56
C VAL A 335 -6.84 7.49 8.24
N ARG A 336 -8.11 7.07 8.32
CA ARG A 336 -9.04 6.98 7.20
C ARG A 336 -9.95 8.19 7.23
N LEU A 337 -9.98 8.94 6.16
CA LEU A 337 -10.87 10.07 5.95
C LEU A 337 -11.83 9.77 4.81
N THR A 338 -13.12 9.84 5.08
CA THR A 338 -14.18 9.75 4.09
C THR A 338 -14.82 11.12 3.92
N VAL A 339 -15.08 11.50 2.68
CA VAL A 339 -15.81 12.75 2.37
C VAL A 339 -17.06 12.36 1.60
N ASP A 340 -18.24 12.70 2.13
CA ASP A 340 -19.52 12.44 1.47
C ASP A 340 -19.83 13.48 0.37
N ASP A 341 -20.86 13.25 -0.42
CA ASP A 341 -21.29 14.13 -1.52
C ASP A 341 -21.66 15.56 -1.06
N SER A 342 -21.89 15.76 0.23
CA SER A 342 -22.16 17.08 0.82
C SER A 342 -20.89 17.81 1.30
N GLY A 343 -19.73 17.17 1.18
CA GLY A 343 -18.45 17.65 1.70
C GLY A 343 -18.26 17.41 3.21
N ARG A 344 -19.16 16.63 3.84
CA ARG A 344 -19.00 16.26 5.24
C ARG A 344 -17.93 15.18 5.37
N THR A 345 -17.04 15.36 6.32
CA THR A 345 -15.98 14.41 6.64
C THR A 345 -16.36 13.45 7.75
N ASP A 346 -16.00 12.18 7.59
CA ASP A 346 -15.92 11.20 8.67
C ASP A 346 -14.49 10.70 8.78
N GLN A 347 -13.98 10.62 10.01
CA GLN A 347 -12.59 10.30 10.26
C GLN A 347 -12.45 9.16 11.26
N GLN A 348 -11.72 8.13 10.88
CA GLN A 348 -11.40 6.99 11.72
C GLN A 348 -9.89 6.93 11.96
N THR A 349 -9.49 6.72 13.21
CA THR A 349 -8.09 6.63 13.59
C THR A 349 -7.76 5.23 14.10
N PHE A 350 -6.74 4.63 13.49
CA PHE A 350 -6.22 3.31 13.81
C PHE A 350 -4.87 3.47 14.52
N PRO A 351 -4.84 3.37 15.86
CA PRO A 351 -3.59 3.46 16.61
C PRO A 351 -2.62 2.35 16.21
N LEU A 352 -1.34 2.70 16.06
CA LEU A 352 -0.28 1.77 15.73
C LEU A 352 0.51 1.39 16.98
N PRO A 353 1.02 0.15 17.07
CA PRO A 353 1.94 -0.25 18.12
C PRO A 353 3.22 0.60 18.09
N ASP A 354 3.73 0.94 19.26
CA ASP A 354 5.04 1.59 19.38
C ASP A 354 6.15 0.56 19.16
N ILE A 355 6.92 0.74 18.10
CA ILE A 355 8.13 -0.06 17.80
C ILE A 355 9.42 0.75 17.99
N GLY A 356 9.33 1.92 18.59
CA GLY A 356 10.46 2.76 18.99
C GLY A 356 11.05 3.65 17.90
N LYS A 357 10.88 3.34 16.62
CA LYS A 357 11.47 4.11 15.50
C LYS A 357 10.57 4.09 14.25
N ARG A 358 9.26 4.18 14.41
CA ARG A 358 8.35 4.19 13.28
C ARG A 358 8.32 5.57 12.63
N VAL A 359 8.93 5.73 11.47
CA VAL A 359 8.75 6.89 10.60
C VAL A 359 8.08 6.38 9.33
N MET A 360 6.75 6.49 9.28
CA MET A 360 5.99 6.05 8.12
C MET A 360 6.32 6.91 6.90
N HIS A 361 6.47 6.27 5.74
CA HIS A 361 6.83 6.98 4.52
C HIS A 361 5.79 6.83 3.40
N ARG A 362 5.35 5.61 3.11
CA ARG A 362 4.35 5.33 2.08
C ARG A 362 3.30 4.36 2.57
N ILE A 363 2.12 4.51 2.00
CA ILE A 363 0.95 3.66 2.24
C ILE A 363 0.48 3.12 0.90
N ALA A 364 0.16 1.85 0.84
CA ALA A 364 -0.49 1.21 -0.30
C ALA A 364 -1.65 0.34 0.17
N GLN A 365 -2.73 0.29 -0.60
CA GLN A 365 -3.73 -0.74 -0.42
C GLN A 365 -3.18 -2.05 -0.98
N GLY A 366 -3.18 -3.09 -0.17
CA GLY A 366 -2.81 -4.43 -0.61
C GLY A 366 -3.92 -5.09 -1.41
N PRO A 367 -3.61 -6.17 -2.15
CA PRO A 367 -4.60 -6.95 -2.88
C PRO A 367 -5.64 -7.61 -1.95
N ASP A 368 -5.33 -7.73 -0.67
CA ASP A 368 -6.21 -8.18 0.41
C ASP A 368 -7.14 -7.06 0.95
N GLY A 369 -7.16 -5.89 0.30
CA GLY A 369 -7.94 -4.73 0.73
C GLY A 369 -7.43 -4.03 1.98
N ASN A 370 -6.39 -4.54 2.64
CA ASN A 370 -5.80 -3.95 3.83
C ASN A 370 -4.76 -2.89 3.50
N MET A 371 -4.40 -2.10 4.50
CA MET A 371 -3.42 -1.03 4.32
C MET A 371 -2.02 -1.53 4.66
N TRP A 372 -1.11 -1.41 3.71
CA TRP A 372 0.30 -1.73 3.87
C TRP A 372 1.13 -0.45 3.86
N PHE A 373 2.15 -0.37 4.70
CA PHE A 373 2.97 0.84 4.79
C PHE A 373 4.41 0.54 5.19
N THR A 374 5.31 1.42 4.77
CA THR A 374 6.74 1.36 5.08
C THR A 374 7.09 2.23 6.28
N SER A 375 8.13 1.84 6.99
CA SER A 375 8.73 2.61 8.10
C SER A 375 10.21 2.78 7.86
N LEU A 376 10.63 3.99 7.50
CA LEU A 376 12.01 4.34 7.14
C LEU A 376 13.02 3.94 8.22
N ALA A 377 12.81 4.42 9.44
CA ALA A 377 13.81 4.32 10.51
C ALA A 377 13.82 2.96 11.23
N ALA A 378 12.92 2.05 10.87
CA ALA A 378 12.82 0.75 11.52
C ALA A 378 13.06 -0.42 10.55
N ASP A 379 13.15 -0.17 9.23
CA ASP A 379 13.14 -1.19 8.18
C ASP A 379 12.04 -2.24 8.40
N VAL A 380 10.82 -1.74 8.47
CA VAL A 380 9.63 -2.55 8.68
C VAL A 380 8.62 -2.27 7.57
N VAL A 381 8.09 -3.31 6.98
CA VAL A 381 6.85 -3.29 6.22
C VAL A 381 5.74 -3.71 7.14
N SER A 382 4.69 -2.90 7.25
CA SER A 382 3.58 -3.16 8.16
C SER A 382 2.28 -3.32 7.40
N ARG A 383 1.40 -4.17 7.93
CA ARG A 383 0.04 -4.39 7.44
C ARG A 383 -0.94 -4.02 8.54
N LEU A 384 -1.88 -3.14 8.23
CA LEU A 384 -3.03 -2.83 9.07
C LEU A 384 -4.28 -3.48 8.49
N VAL A 385 -4.84 -4.42 9.21
CA VAL A 385 -6.14 -5.02 8.90
C VAL A 385 -7.22 -4.14 9.49
N THR A 386 -8.03 -3.54 8.64
CA THR A 386 -9.05 -2.55 9.03
C THR A 386 -10.45 -3.13 9.19
N ASP A 387 -10.75 -4.15 8.40
CA ASP A 387 -11.99 -4.89 8.49
C ASP A 387 -11.64 -6.33 8.90
N GLN A 388 -12.37 -6.90 9.82
CA GLN A 388 -12.14 -8.27 10.31
C GLN A 388 -12.46 -9.36 9.28
N GLN A 389 -12.52 -9.02 8.01
CA GLN A 389 -12.99 -9.92 6.97
C GLN A 389 -11.91 -10.82 6.36
N GLY A 390 -10.68 -10.85 6.84
CA GLY A 390 -9.70 -11.87 6.45
C GLY A 390 -9.17 -11.79 5.01
N LEU A 391 -8.39 -12.79 4.63
CA LEU A 391 -7.76 -12.93 3.31
C LEU A 391 -8.70 -13.61 2.32
N PRO A 392 -8.86 -13.11 1.10
CA PRO A 392 -9.63 -13.81 0.08
C PRO A 392 -8.96 -15.14 -0.28
N VAL A 393 -9.76 -16.20 -0.27
CA VAL A 393 -9.38 -17.51 -0.79
C VAL A 393 -10.03 -17.68 -2.15
N TYR A 394 -9.21 -17.86 -3.16
CA TYR A 394 -9.63 -18.04 -4.55
C TYR A 394 -9.71 -19.51 -4.90
N GLY A 395 -10.71 -19.86 -5.71
CA GLY A 395 -10.81 -21.17 -6.35
C GLY A 395 -10.30 -21.08 -7.77
N PHE A 396 -9.41 -21.98 -8.15
CA PHE A 396 -8.87 -22.14 -9.48
C PHE A 396 -9.34 -23.49 -10.02
N ASP A 397 -10.14 -23.47 -11.08
CA ASP A 397 -10.69 -24.69 -11.67
C ASP A 397 -9.79 -25.16 -12.83
N GLN A 398 -9.31 -26.39 -12.73
CA GLN A 398 -8.50 -27.01 -13.80
C GLN A 398 -9.43 -27.58 -14.88
N THR A 399 -9.39 -26.97 -16.05
CA THR A 399 -10.34 -27.22 -17.14
C THR A 399 -10.29 -28.63 -17.75
N GLN A 400 -9.18 -29.33 -17.61
CA GLN A 400 -9.00 -30.66 -18.20
C GLN A 400 -9.30 -31.81 -17.24
N THR A 401 -9.04 -31.61 -15.96
CA THR A 401 -9.17 -32.67 -14.94
C THR A 401 -10.39 -32.47 -14.04
N GLY A 402 -10.99 -31.28 -14.02
CA GLY A 402 -12.04 -30.90 -13.08
C GLY A 402 -11.52 -30.70 -11.65
N ASP A 403 -10.20 -30.71 -11.44
CA ASP A 403 -9.60 -30.46 -10.15
C ASP A 403 -9.76 -28.98 -9.77
N GLN A 404 -10.01 -28.73 -8.49
CA GLN A 404 -10.03 -27.37 -7.95
C GLN A 404 -8.83 -27.17 -7.02
N TYR A 405 -8.20 -26.00 -7.12
CA TYR A 405 -7.13 -25.58 -6.24
C TYR A 405 -7.55 -24.34 -5.47
N LEU A 406 -7.45 -24.36 -4.14
CA LEU A 406 -7.73 -23.22 -3.30
C LEU A 406 -6.42 -22.51 -2.93
N SER A 407 -6.38 -21.20 -3.02
CA SER A 407 -5.23 -20.42 -2.59
C SER A 407 -5.60 -19.05 -2.05
N ALA A 408 -5.03 -18.71 -0.90
CA ALA A 408 -4.93 -17.36 -0.38
C ALA A 408 -3.56 -16.72 -0.71
N LEU A 409 -2.69 -17.43 -1.42
CA LEU A 409 -1.29 -17.05 -1.61
C LEU A 409 -1.02 -16.56 -3.05
N PRO A 410 -0.79 -15.26 -3.24
CA PRO A 410 -0.52 -14.69 -4.56
C PRO A 410 0.65 -15.32 -5.31
N MET A 411 1.64 -15.84 -4.61
CA MET A 411 2.76 -16.55 -5.26
C MET A 411 2.32 -17.81 -6.01
N GLU A 412 1.33 -18.51 -5.49
CA GLU A 412 0.78 -19.70 -6.15
C GLU A 412 0.00 -19.32 -7.40
N TRP A 413 -0.68 -18.16 -7.40
CA TRP A 413 -1.44 -17.66 -8.54
C TRP A 413 -0.57 -17.43 -9.76
N THR A 414 0.67 -16.96 -9.57
CA THR A 414 1.62 -16.76 -10.68
C THR A 414 1.87 -18.05 -11.45
N HIS A 415 1.88 -19.21 -10.78
CA HIS A 415 2.03 -20.51 -11.43
C HIS A 415 0.70 -21.04 -11.97
N LEU A 416 -0.39 -20.85 -11.23
CA LEU A 416 -1.71 -21.33 -11.62
C LEU A 416 -2.27 -20.59 -12.85
N LEU A 417 -1.95 -19.31 -13.01
CA LEU A 417 -2.40 -18.48 -14.14
C LEU A 417 -1.52 -18.60 -15.39
N GLN A 418 -0.47 -19.43 -15.37
CA GLN A 418 0.28 -19.70 -16.61
C GLN A 418 -0.58 -20.50 -17.60
N PRO A 419 -0.56 -20.19 -18.90
CA PRO A 419 -1.38 -20.87 -19.89
C PRO A 419 -1.21 -22.38 -19.92
N GLU A 420 -0.02 -22.87 -19.58
CA GLU A 420 0.32 -24.28 -19.53
C GLU A 420 -0.21 -25.00 -18.28
N SER A 421 -0.61 -24.30 -17.25
CA SER A 421 -1.17 -24.88 -16.02
C SER A 421 -2.56 -25.48 -16.26
N GLY A 422 -3.31 -24.90 -17.20
CA GLY A 422 -4.68 -25.32 -17.53
C GLY A 422 -5.73 -24.88 -16.52
N TYR A 423 -5.38 -24.01 -15.55
CA TYR A 423 -6.34 -23.42 -14.63
C TYR A 423 -6.98 -22.19 -15.24
N ASP A 424 -8.28 -22.01 -14.98
CA ASP A 424 -9.03 -20.81 -15.35
C ASP A 424 -8.75 -19.63 -14.42
N SER A 425 -9.21 -18.44 -14.84
CA SER A 425 -9.16 -17.25 -13.99
C SER A 425 -9.88 -17.48 -12.68
N PRO A 426 -9.25 -17.13 -11.55
CA PRO A 426 -9.81 -17.42 -10.25
C PRO A 426 -10.98 -16.51 -9.91
N ASP A 427 -11.98 -17.08 -9.25
CA ASP A 427 -13.02 -16.34 -8.55
C ASP A 427 -12.79 -16.42 -7.03
N PRO A 428 -12.98 -15.32 -6.28
CA PRO A 428 -12.89 -15.36 -4.84
C PRO A 428 -14.10 -16.14 -4.28
N LEU A 429 -13.83 -17.20 -3.51
CA LEU A 429 -14.85 -18.05 -2.93
C LEU A 429 -15.32 -17.58 -1.55
N PHE A 430 -14.39 -17.22 -0.69
CA PHE A 430 -14.67 -16.78 0.68
C PHE A 430 -13.49 -16.00 1.25
N LEU A 431 -13.70 -15.38 2.42
CA LEU A 431 -12.62 -14.73 3.17
C LEU A 431 -12.18 -15.61 4.34
N SER A 432 -10.91 -15.96 4.37
CA SER A 432 -10.23 -16.60 5.50
C SER A 432 -10.03 -15.61 6.64
N PRO A 433 -10.48 -15.87 7.87
CA PRO A 433 -10.24 -14.95 9.00
C PRO A 433 -8.74 -14.77 9.26
N SER A 434 -8.33 -13.55 9.59
CA SER A 434 -6.92 -13.21 9.77
C SER A 434 -6.33 -13.74 11.08
N ALA A 435 -7.07 -13.68 12.17
CA ALA A 435 -6.71 -14.22 13.49
C ALA A 435 -7.93 -14.22 14.43
N GLY A 436 -7.88 -15.02 15.48
CA GLY A 436 -8.92 -15.11 16.52
C GLY A 436 -8.71 -16.37 17.34
N ASP A 437 -9.28 -16.43 18.55
CA ASP A 437 -9.11 -17.57 19.46
C ASP A 437 -9.84 -18.84 19.00
N GLU A 438 -10.72 -18.72 18.00
CA GLU A 438 -11.58 -19.83 17.52
C GLU A 438 -11.32 -20.21 16.06
N VAL A 439 -10.28 -19.68 15.43
CA VAL A 439 -9.93 -20.02 14.05
C VAL A 439 -8.96 -21.18 13.98
N ILE A 440 -9.19 -22.08 13.04
CA ILE A 440 -8.40 -23.27 12.81
C ILE A 440 -7.66 -23.14 11.47
N ALA A 441 -6.36 -23.43 11.46
CA ALA A 441 -5.61 -23.53 10.21
C ALA A 441 -6.01 -24.79 9.45
N THR A 442 -6.28 -24.68 8.17
CA THR A 442 -6.50 -25.84 7.30
C THR A 442 -5.19 -26.59 7.10
N SER A 443 -5.25 -27.91 7.09
CA SER A 443 -4.12 -28.78 6.74
C SER A 443 -4.19 -29.14 5.27
N ARG A 444 -3.12 -28.83 4.53
CA ARG A 444 -3.01 -29.03 3.08
C ARG A 444 -2.20 -30.26 2.74
N PHE A 445 -2.71 -31.06 1.83
CA PHE A 445 -2.07 -32.28 1.34
C PHE A 445 -2.13 -32.37 -0.18
N ARG A 446 -1.17 -33.10 -0.77
CA ARG A 446 -1.23 -33.54 -2.16
C ARG A 446 -1.58 -35.04 -2.20
N ASP A 447 -2.62 -35.38 -2.92
CA ASP A 447 -2.92 -36.80 -3.24
C ASP A 447 -1.96 -37.25 -4.34
N ARG A 448 -1.05 -38.17 -4.02
CA ARG A 448 -0.05 -38.69 -4.96
C ARG A 448 -0.64 -39.56 -6.07
N LEU A 449 -1.88 -40.02 -5.91
CA LEU A 449 -2.56 -40.84 -6.91
C LEU A 449 -3.17 -39.97 -8.03
N THR A 450 -3.86 -38.87 -7.63
CA THR A 450 -4.53 -37.97 -8.57
C THR A 450 -3.71 -36.74 -8.92
N GLY A 451 -2.78 -36.36 -8.05
CA GLY A 451 -2.05 -35.09 -8.14
C GLY A 451 -2.78 -33.90 -7.52
N GLN A 452 -4.06 -34.08 -7.16
CA GLN A 452 -4.89 -33.02 -6.59
C GLN A 452 -4.38 -32.57 -5.22
N THR A 453 -4.49 -31.28 -4.96
CA THR A 453 -4.29 -30.71 -3.61
C THR A 453 -5.62 -30.68 -2.88
N VAL A 454 -5.62 -31.11 -1.63
CA VAL A 454 -6.82 -31.24 -0.79
C VAL A 454 -6.58 -30.64 0.58
N TRP A 455 -7.66 -30.15 1.22
CA TRP A 455 -7.61 -29.49 2.52
C TRP A 455 -8.55 -30.16 3.51
N THR A 456 -8.19 -30.13 4.79
CA THR A 456 -9.04 -30.57 5.90
C THR A 456 -8.75 -29.80 7.17
N ILE A 457 -9.78 -29.65 8.02
CA ILE A 457 -9.65 -29.24 9.42
C ILE A 457 -9.91 -30.42 10.38
N ASP A 458 -10.42 -31.52 9.88
CA ASP A 458 -10.71 -32.72 10.69
C ASP A 458 -9.42 -33.39 11.15
N GLY A 459 -9.25 -33.49 12.47
CA GLY A 459 -8.06 -34.03 13.09
C GLY A 459 -7.84 -35.53 12.80
N ASP A 460 -8.91 -36.32 12.68
CA ASP A 460 -8.83 -37.73 12.39
C ASP A 460 -8.49 -37.96 10.91
N GLU A 461 -9.09 -37.20 10.02
CA GLU A 461 -8.77 -37.22 8.60
C GLU A 461 -7.31 -36.80 8.36
N ARG A 462 -6.85 -35.69 8.99
CA ARG A 462 -5.46 -35.23 8.94
C ARG A 462 -4.48 -36.34 9.40
N ASN A 463 -4.75 -36.97 10.53
CA ASN A 463 -3.89 -38.04 11.06
C ASN A 463 -3.87 -39.26 10.14
N SER A 464 -5.03 -39.60 9.56
CA SER A 464 -5.16 -40.65 8.56
C SER A 464 -4.34 -40.38 7.31
N TRP A 465 -4.43 -39.17 6.78
CA TRP A 465 -3.70 -38.75 5.59
C TRP A 465 -2.19 -38.67 5.85
N GLN A 466 -1.75 -38.11 6.98
CA GLN A 466 -0.34 -38.06 7.36
C GLN A 466 0.30 -39.44 7.51
N SER A 467 -0.47 -40.47 7.96
CA SER A 467 0.01 -41.83 8.09
C SER A 467 -0.07 -42.66 6.80
N SER A 468 -0.75 -42.14 5.77
CA SER A 468 -0.95 -42.81 4.49
C SER A 468 0.18 -42.49 3.50
N CYS A 469 0.65 -43.53 2.77
CA CYS A 469 1.58 -43.31 1.65
C CYS A 469 0.96 -42.57 0.46
N ARG A 470 -0.38 -42.46 0.43
CA ARG A 470 -1.11 -41.79 -0.65
C ARG A 470 -0.96 -40.29 -0.58
N TYR A 471 -0.96 -39.71 0.62
CA TYR A 471 -0.95 -38.24 0.79
C TYR A 471 0.42 -37.74 1.22
N GLU A 472 0.79 -36.60 0.65
CA GLU A 472 1.97 -35.82 1.01
C GLU A 472 1.53 -34.56 1.76
N TRP A 473 1.93 -34.41 3.00
CA TRP A 473 1.64 -33.23 3.78
C TRP A 473 2.44 -32.01 3.28
N LEU A 474 1.74 -30.92 2.92
CA LEU A 474 2.33 -29.70 2.39
C LEU A 474 2.41 -28.58 3.44
N GLY A 475 1.81 -28.75 4.61
CA GLY A 475 1.80 -27.77 5.69
C GLY A 475 0.40 -27.29 6.07
N GLU A 476 0.38 -26.27 6.90
CA GLU A 476 -0.84 -25.51 7.20
C GLU A 476 -1.02 -24.38 6.19
N ASP A 477 -2.29 -24.01 5.94
CA ASP A 477 -2.67 -23.01 4.96
C ASP A 477 -3.60 -21.94 5.58
N PHE A 478 -4.59 -21.45 4.84
CA PHE A 478 -5.53 -20.45 5.30
C PHE A 478 -6.34 -20.90 6.52
N ARG A 479 -6.94 -19.93 7.22
CA ARG A 479 -7.72 -20.18 8.44
C ARG A 479 -9.21 -20.18 8.17
N VAL A 480 -9.97 -20.89 9.00
CA VAL A 480 -11.42 -21.03 8.90
C VAL A 480 -12.02 -21.26 10.29
N TYR A 481 -13.34 -21.34 10.38
CA TYR A 481 -14.06 -21.75 11.60
C TYR A 481 -14.61 -23.16 11.42
N ASP A 482 -14.63 -23.94 12.49
CA ASP A 482 -15.21 -25.28 12.50
C ASP A 482 -16.72 -25.29 12.76
N ASP A 483 -17.25 -24.23 13.37
CA ASP A 483 -18.67 -24.07 13.62
C ASP A 483 -19.16 -22.61 13.45
N LEU A 484 -20.46 -22.37 13.64
CA LEU A 484 -21.12 -21.06 13.53
C LEU A 484 -21.17 -20.29 14.86
N SER A 485 -20.47 -20.74 15.91
CA SER A 485 -20.87 -20.42 17.28
C SER A 485 -20.81 -18.97 17.68
N ASP A 486 -19.84 -18.15 17.19
CA ASP A 486 -19.68 -16.80 17.74
C ASP A 486 -19.38 -15.67 16.74
N ALA A 487 -19.16 -15.94 15.47
CA ALA A 487 -18.89 -14.89 14.48
C ALA A 487 -20.11 -14.61 13.58
N SER A 488 -20.55 -13.37 13.54
CA SER A 488 -21.64 -12.96 12.64
C SER A 488 -21.16 -12.85 11.20
N GLY A 489 -21.98 -13.33 10.24
CA GLY A 489 -21.68 -13.21 8.82
C GLY A 489 -20.90 -14.38 8.21
N LEU A 490 -20.78 -15.48 8.95
CA LEU A 490 -20.20 -16.70 8.42
C LEU A 490 -21.14 -17.41 7.44
N ILE A 491 -20.55 -17.98 6.41
CA ILE A 491 -21.21 -18.86 5.43
C ILE A 491 -20.56 -20.24 5.47
N PRO A 492 -21.31 -21.32 5.16
CA PRO A 492 -20.74 -22.63 5.00
C PRO A 492 -19.91 -22.72 3.72
N VAL A 493 -18.76 -23.38 3.81
CA VAL A 493 -18.01 -23.86 2.66
C VAL A 493 -18.26 -25.36 2.56
N TYR A 494 -18.83 -25.79 1.47
CA TYR A 494 -19.17 -27.19 1.22
C TYR A 494 -18.01 -27.90 0.57
N ARG A 495 -17.85 -29.19 0.88
CA ARG A 495 -16.96 -30.12 0.21
C ARG A 495 -17.78 -31.27 -0.36
N ALA A 496 -17.63 -31.53 -1.64
CA ALA A 496 -18.25 -32.65 -2.32
C ALA A 496 -17.24 -33.43 -3.15
N PHE A 497 -17.53 -34.67 -3.44
CA PHE A 497 -16.75 -35.50 -4.35
C PHE A 497 -17.43 -35.57 -5.70
N ASP A 498 -16.72 -35.14 -6.74
CA ASP A 498 -17.17 -35.27 -8.13
C ASP A 498 -16.71 -36.63 -8.67
N GLU A 499 -17.66 -37.55 -8.88
CA GLU A 499 -17.39 -38.89 -9.37
C GLU A 499 -16.95 -38.91 -10.85
N ASP A 500 -17.39 -37.93 -11.65
CA ASP A 500 -17.08 -37.85 -13.08
C ASP A 500 -15.61 -37.47 -13.32
N HIS A 501 -15.07 -36.57 -12.49
CA HIS A 501 -13.69 -36.12 -12.55
C HIS A 501 -12.78 -36.75 -11.49
N TYR A 502 -13.38 -37.51 -10.56
CA TYR A 502 -12.66 -38.14 -9.45
C TYR A 502 -11.90 -37.15 -8.56
N SER A 503 -12.52 -35.99 -8.30
CA SER A 503 -11.93 -34.85 -7.59
C SER A 503 -12.80 -34.37 -6.43
N LEU A 504 -12.17 -33.65 -5.47
CA LEU A 504 -12.85 -32.91 -4.41
C LEU A 504 -13.06 -31.47 -4.85
N LEU A 505 -14.27 -30.95 -4.63
CA LEU A 505 -14.67 -29.58 -4.92
C LEU A 505 -15.04 -28.85 -3.63
N TRP A 506 -14.68 -27.57 -3.55
CA TRP A 506 -15.09 -26.65 -2.48
C TRP A 506 -15.87 -25.48 -3.08
N TYR A 507 -17.01 -25.15 -2.51
CA TYR A 507 -17.89 -24.08 -3.01
C TYR A 507 -18.74 -23.52 -1.88
N THR A 508 -19.23 -22.30 -2.07
CA THR A 508 -20.09 -21.60 -1.09
C THR A 508 -21.53 -21.53 -1.55
N ASP A 509 -21.80 -21.57 -2.87
CA ASP A 509 -23.13 -21.55 -3.44
C ASP A 509 -23.52 -22.97 -3.94
N PRO A 510 -24.50 -23.62 -3.30
CA PRO A 510 -25.01 -24.93 -3.76
C PRO A 510 -25.53 -24.93 -5.21
N CYS A 511 -25.89 -23.77 -5.76
CA CYS A 511 -26.37 -23.64 -7.13
C CYS A 511 -25.23 -23.60 -8.18
N SER A 512 -23.98 -23.46 -7.73
CA SER A 512 -22.80 -23.41 -8.62
C SER A 512 -22.34 -24.78 -9.11
N VAL A 513 -22.84 -25.87 -8.52
CA VAL A 513 -22.49 -27.25 -8.85
C VAL A 513 -23.73 -28.06 -9.25
N ASP A 514 -23.52 -29.21 -9.89
CA ASP A 514 -24.59 -30.11 -10.23
C ASP A 514 -25.33 -30.59 -8.96
N ALA A 515 -26.67 -30.70 -9.04
CA ALA A 515 -27.50 -31.08 -7.89
C ALA A 515 -27.16 -32.48 -7.34
N SER A 516 -26.64 -33.39 -8.15
CA SER A 516 -26.20 -34.71 -7.72
C SER A 516 -24.92 -34.62 -6.88
N ILE A 517 -23.98 -33.74 -7.26
CA ILE A 517 -22.75 -33.50 -6.49
C ILE A 517 -23.10 -32.87 -5.13
N HIS A 518 -24.01 -31.85 -5.14
CA HIS A 518 -24.40 -31.19 -3.89
C HIS A 518 -25.17 -32.13 -2.93
N ALA A 519 -25.91 -33.11 -3.44
CA ALA A 519 -26.68 -34.03 -2.62
C ALA A 519 -25.82 -34.87 -1.63
N ASP A 520 -24.57 -35.10 -1.99
CA ASP A 520 -23.59 -35.86 -1.16
C ASP A 520 -22.57 -34.94 -0.46
N ALA A 521 -22.76 -33.62 -0.57
CA ALA A 521 -21.86 -32.65 0.04
C ALA A 521 -21.98 -32.60 1.57
N SER A 522 -20.89 -32.31 2.20
CA SER A 522 -20.81 -31.97 3.63
C SER A 522 -20.23 -30.57 3.82
N VAL A 523 -20.61 -29.89 4.92
CA VAL A 523 -19.94 -28.67 5.30
C VAL A 523 -18.52 -29.02 5.74
N ALA A 524 -17.53 -28.44 5.06
CA ALA A 524 -16.13 -28.65 5.36
C ALA A 524 -15.68 -27.72 6.51
N TRP A 525 -16.10 -26.46 6.46
CA TRP A 525 -15.83 -25.42 7.44
C TRP A 525 -16.75 -24.20 7.21
N TYR A 526 -16.54 -23.15 8.01
CA TYR A 526 -17.22 -21.86 7.84
C TYR A 526 -16.20 -20.76 7.61
N ALA A 527 -16.55 -19.77 6.82
CA ALA A 527 -15.72 -18.64 6.48
C ALA A 527 -16.59 -17.38 6.26
N TYR A 528 -15.99 -16.20 6.13
CA TYR A 528 -16.77 -15.02 5.81
C TYR A 528 -17.17 -14.99 4.34
N ALA A 529 -18.38 -14.46 4.07
CA ALA A 529 -18.83 -14.23 2.72
C ALA A 529 -17.99 -13.15 2.02
N ILE A 530 -17.82 -13.29 0.72
CA ILE A 530 -17.30 -12.19 -0.11
C ILE A 530 -18.35 -11.06 -0.12
N PRO A 531 -18.01 -9.82 0.25
CA PRO A 531 -18.94 -8.70 0.18
C PRO A 531 -19.39 -8.46 -1.27
N GLU A 532 -20.69 -8.19 -1.48
CA GLU A 532 -21.25 -7.97 -2.83
C GLU A 532 -20.54 -6.88 -3.66
N ASN A 533 -19.91 -5.93 -2.99
CA ASN A 533 -19.18 -4.83 -3.61
C ASN A 533 -17.65 -4.98 -3.54
N ALA A 534 -17.14 -6.13 -3.09
CA ALA A 534 -15.72 -6.37 -3.05
C ALA A 534 -15.18 -6.52 -4.47
N THR A 535 -14.25 -5.68 -4.84
CA THR A 535 -13.47 -5.84 -6.06
C THR A 535 -12.05 -6.20 -5.64
N PHE A 536 -11.73 -7.45 -5.79
CA PHE A 536 -10.36 -7.95 -5.69
C PHE A 536 -9.76 -7.74 -7.10
N GLY A 537 -8.82 -6.82 -7.21
CA GLY A 537 -8.18 -6.50 -8.49
C GLY A 537 -6.76 -6.95 -8.50
#